data_13c46f13c5050c142fe0fade2122a7c8
#
_entry.id   13c46f13c5050c142fe0fade2122a7c8
#
_cell.length_a   1.000
_cell.length_b   1.000
_cell.length_c   1.000
_cell.angle_alpha   90.00
_cell.angle_beta   90.00
_cell.angle_gamma   90.00
#
_symmetry.space_group_name_H-M   'P 1'
#
loop_
_entity.id
_entity.type
_entity.pdbx_description
1 polymer ?
#
loop_
_entity_poly.entity_id
_entity_poly.type
_entity_poly.pdbx_seq_one_letter_code
_entity_poly.pdbx_strand_id
1 'polypeptide(L)'
;HFGHFILESLSRVWALDELRGKLDGVLFTPKRNNPQFTQTLQQLRPLMEVLGIDVEARVALAPTRVDRLYVTRQGVGFRDFMTQHAGARVPAEGASKIYISRSKLPPQRGGLIGESLLEAHLAAEGYAMFHPQNHSAAEQIAAYKAASHIIAVDCSPLHLVAYVGNATQKVGILTRRSMGFSVDFVRQLQAFTGATAFEVDALERDWIPGRGLRPSRSSFGEMNFAKAWECLHSQGMVSGDAPWPVLTEAQHQEDLDRIAALHNM
;
A
#
# COMPACT_ATOMS: atom_id res chain seq x y z
N HIS A 1 0.29 2.61 -12.30
CA HIS A 1 0.29 2.88 -10.84
C HIS A 1 0.70 1.62 -10.09
N PHE A 2 1.46 1.76 -8.99
CA PHE A 2 2.00 0.66 -8.20
C PHE A 2 0.93 -0.37 -7.79
N GLY A 3 -0.16 0.07 -7.16
CA GLY A 3 -1.25 -0.82 -6.74
C GLY A 3 -1.88 -1.59 -7.91
N HIS A 4 -2.17 -0.94 -9.04
CA HIS A 4 -2.69 -1.63 -10.23
C HIS A 4 -1.69 -2.63 -10.81
N PHE A 5 -0.39 -2.31 -10.79
CA PHE A 5 0.61 -3.25 -11.24
C PHE A 5 0.61 -4.52 -10.39
N ILE A 6 0.60 -4.36 -9.07
CA ILE A 6 0.57 -5.49 -8.14
C ILE A 6 -0.71 -6.32 -8.32
N LEU A 7 -1.87 -5.67 -8.36
CA LEU A 7 -3.15 -6.36 -8.38
C LEU A 7 -3.54 -6.92 -9.75
N GLU A 8 -3.30 -6.16 -10.83
CA GLU A 8 -3.78 -6.52 -12.15
C GLU A 8 -2.74 -7.25 -12.99
N SER A 9 -1.48 -6.77 -12.97
CA SER A 9 -0.43 -7.35 -13.78
C SER A 9 0.19 -8.56 -13.11
N LEU A 10 0.58 -8.46 -11.84
CA LEU A 10 1.23 -9.56 -11.14
C LEU A 10 0.28 -10.68 -10.74
N SER A 11 -1.03 -10.45 -10.66
CA SER A 11 -2.00 -11.51 -10.36
C SER A 11 -2.07 -12.63 -11.42
N ARG A 12 -1.32 -12.51 -12.48
CA ARG A 12 -1.22 -13.50 -13.58
C ARG A 12 0.06 -14.32 -13.54
N VAL A 13 1.04 -13.94 -12.71
CA VAL A 13 2.38 -14.57 -12.71
C VAL A 13 2.44 -15.94 -12.01
N TRP A 14 1.37 -16.37 -11.36
CA TRP A 14 1.29 -17.68 -10.73
C TRP A 14 1.61 -18.85 -11.67
N ALA A 15 1.31 -18.70 -12.95
CA ALA A 15 1.60 -19.72 -13.95
C ALA A 15 3.11 -19.87 -14.27
N LEU A 16 3.97 -18.98 -13.77
CA LEU A 16 5.43 -19.09 -13.98
C LEU A 16 5.98 -20.40 -13.42
N ASP A 17 5.42 -20.91 -12.31
CA ASP A 17 5.87 -22.19 -11.75
C ASP A 17 5.52 -23.38 -12.66
N GLU A 18 4.32 -23.38 -13.24
CA GLU A 18 3.88 -24.42 -14.17
C GLU A 18 4.60 -24.34 -15.53
N LEU A 19 5.02 -23.16 -15.90
CA LEU A 19 5.67 -22.87 -17.21
C LEU A 19 7.19 -22.71 -17.09
N ARG A 20 7.77 -23.05 -15.94
CA ARG A 20 9.23 -22.96 -15.70
C ARG A 20 10.01 -23.71 -16.79
N GLY A 21 10.99 -23.05 -17.38
CA GLY A 21 11.80 -23.59 -18.47
C GLY A 21 11.08 -23.70 -19.83
N LYS A 22 9.85 -23.22 -19.96
CA LYS A 22 9.07 -23.19 -21.21
C LYS A 22 8.86 -21.76 -21.77
N LEU A 23 9.29 -20.75 -21.02
CA LEU A 23 9.09 -19.33 -21.35
C LEU A 23 10.41 -18.63 -21.63
N ASP A 24 10.42 -17.85 -22.70
CA ASP A 24 11.49 -16.90 -22.98
C ASP A 24 11.30 -15.58 -22.23
N GLY A 25 10.11 -15.31 -21.71
CA GLY A 25 9.81 -14.11 -20.94
C GLY A 25 8.34 -13.86 -20.70
N VAL A 26 8.05 -12.76 -20.02
CA VAL A 26 6.70 -12.23 -19.78
C VAL A 26 6.50 -10.97 -20.59
N LEU A 27 5.44 -10.92 -21.40
CA LEU A 27 5.12 -9.80 -22.27
C LEU A 27 4.06 -8.90 -21.60
N PHE A 28 4.43 -7.66 -21.33
CA PHE A 28 3.54 -6.63 -20.83
C PHE A 28 2.99 -5.77 -21.97
N THR A 29 1.67 -5.58 -21.98
CA THR A 29 1.01 -4.68 -22.92
C THR A 29 0.52 -3.43 -22.18
N PRO A 30 1.04 -2.23 -22.47
CA PRO A 30 0.58 -1.02 -21.81
C PRO A 30 -0.85 -0.67 -22.21
N LYS A 31 -1.66 -0.22 -21.26
CA LYS A 31 -2.94 0.44 -21.57
C LYS A 31 -2.63 1.74 -22.30
N ARG A 32 -3.00 1.88 -23.56
CA ARG A 32 -2.66 2.99 -24.48
C ARG A 32 -1.18 3.01 -24.84
N ASN A 33 -0.83 3.58 -25.96
CA ASN A 33 0.55 3.79 -26.37
C ASN A 33 1.26 4.72 -25.37
N ASN A 34 1.84 4.14 -24.35
CA ASN A 34 2.62 4.85 -23.34
C ASN A 34 4.10 4.45 -23.45
N PRO A 35 4.92 5.24 -24.16
CA PRO A 35 6.36 4.93 -24.33
C PRO A 35 7.13 4.93 -23.00
N GLN A 36 6.61 5.62 -21.97
CA GLN A 36 7.24 5.62 -20.64
C GLN A 36 6.99 4.30 -19.88
N PHE A 37 6.15 3.41 -20.38
CA PHE A 37 5.85 2.14 -19.70
C PHE A 37 7.10 1.26 -19.58
N THR A 38 7.99 1.27 -20.57
CA THR A 38 9.27 0.54 -20.51
C THR A 38 10.12 1.01 -19.33
N GLN A 39 10.26 2.32 -19.15
CA GLN A 39 10.97 2.88 -17.99
C GLN A 39 10.29 2.53 -16.68
N THR A 40 8.95 2.59 -16.63
CA THR A 40 8.17 2.18 -15.45
C THR A 40 8.42 0.70 -15.12
N LEU A 41 8.45 -0.18 -16.11
CA LEU A 41 8.72 -1.60 -15.90
C LEU A 41 10.15 -1.84 -15.39
N GLN A 42 11.14 -1.11 -15.91
CA GLN A 42 12.51 -1.17 -15.40
C GLN A 42 12.60 -0.75 -13.92
N GLN A 43 11.87 0.30 -13.52
CA GLN A 43 11.79 0.73 -12.12
C GLN A 43 11.10 -0.30 -11.20
N LEU A 44 10.22 -1.12 -11.76
CA LEU A 44 9.51 -2.18 -11.02
C LEU A 44 10.26 -3.51 -11.00
N ARG A 45 11.34 -3.63 -11.78
CA ARG A 45 12.12 -4.88 -11.86
C ARG A 45 12.65 -5.36 -10.51
N PRO A 46 13.24 -4.53 -9.64
CA PRO A 46 13.67 -4.98 -8.32
C PRO A 46 12.54 -5.58 -7.47
N LEU A 47 11.32 -5.01 -7.57
CA LEU A 47 10.14 -5.58 -6.94
C LEU A 47 9.81 -6.96 -7.53
N MET A 48 9.83 -7.11 -8.83
CA MET A 48 9.55 -8.39 -9.50
C MET A 48 10.54 -9.47 -9.07
N GLU A 49 11.82 -9.14 -8.99
CA GLU A 49 12.89 -10.06 -8.56
C GLU A 49 12.70 -10.57 -7.13
N VAL A 50 12.41 -9.66 -6.17
CA VAL A 50 12.15 -10.07 -4.78
C VAL A 50 10.84 -10.85 -4.61
N LEU A 51 9.90 -10.68 -5.54
CA LEU A 51 8.65 -11.44 -5.59
C LEU A 51 8.78 -12.78 -6.33
N GLY A 52 9.98 -13.16 -6.76
CA GLY A 52 10.22 -14.45 -7.40
C GLY A 52 9.97 -14.48 -8.91
N ILE A 53 9.85 -13.33 -9.55
CA ILE A 53 9.60 -13.20 -10.99
C ILE A 53 10.94 -13.01 -11.70
N ASP A 54 11.62 -14.10 -11.99
CA ASP A 54 13.00 -14.13 -12.53
C ASP A 54 13.06 -14.26 -14.05
N VAL A 55 11.94 -14.12 -14.73
CA VAL A 55 11.88 -14.20 -16.19
C VAL A 55 12.08 -12.83 -16.82
N GLU A 56 12.58 -12.83 -18.08
CA GLU A 56 12.72 -11.59 -18.81
C GLU A 56 11.37 -10.89 -19.00
N ALA A 57 11.31 -9.62 -18.63
CA ALA A 57 10.13 -8.79 -18.80
C ALA A 57 10.28 -7.89 -20.02
N ARG A 58 9.39 -8.04 -20.99
CA ARG A 58 9.35 -7.29 -22.25
C ARG A 58 8.08 -6.46 -22.36
N VAL A 59 8.13 -5.38 -23.11
CA VAL A 59 6.97 -4.51 -23.38
C VAL A 59 6.62 -4.55 -24.87
N ALA A 60 5.38 -4.91 -25.18
CA ALA A 60 4.85 -4.81 -26.53
C ALA A 60 4.29 -3.40 -26.77
N LEU A 61 5.04 -2.55 -27.42
CA LEU A 61 4.62 -1.20 -27.86
C LEU A 61 4.00 -1.20 -29.26
N ALA A 62 4.15 -2.27 -30.02
CA ALA A 62 3.64 -2.48 -31.37
C ALA A 62 3.12 -3.91 -31.51
N PRO A 63 2.39 -4.23 -32.59
CA PRO A 63 2.04 -5.62 -32.91
C PRO A 63 3.28 -6.50 -32.89
N THR A 64 3.25 -7.51 -32.02
CA THR A 64 4.41 -8.38 -31.75
C THR A 64 4.01 -9.82 -32.03
N ARG A 65 4.77 -10.48 -32.92
CA ARG A 65 4.59 -11.90 -33.17
C ARG A 65 5.32 -12.73 -32.12
N VAL A 66 4.63 -13.72 -31.59
CA VAL A 66 5.19 -14.73 -30.69
C VAL A 66 4.84 -16.12 -31.23
N ASP A 67 5.74 -17.09 -31.10
CA ASP A 67 5.49 -18.45 -31.60
C ASP A 67 4.46 -19.20 -30.76
N ARG A 68 4.53 -18.98 -29.44
CA ARG A 68 3.56 -19.55 -28.48
C ARG A 68 3.25 -18.54 -27.38
N LEU A 69 1.97 -18.20 -27.23
CA LEU A 69 1.47 -17.29 -26.22
C LEU A 69 0.64 -18.02 -25.17
N TYR A 70 1.02 -17.89 -23.92
CA TYR A 70 0.21 -18.32 -22.78
C TYR A 70 -0.49 -17.10 -22.17
N VAL A 71 -1.82 -17.16 -22.08
CA VAL A 71 -2.64 -16.10 -21.46
C VAL A 71 -3.30 -16.66 -20.22
N THR A 72 -2.87 -16.20 -19.06
CA THR A 72 -3.36 -16.69 -17.78
C THR A 72 -4.52 -15.85 -17.25
N ARG A 73 -5.41 -16.47 -16.45
CA ARG A 73 -6.45 -15.74 -15.73
C ARG A 73 -5.86 -15.05 -14.49
N GLN A 74 -6.52 -13.99 -14.02
CA GLN A 74 -6.21 -13.37 -12.75
C GLN A 74 -6.67 -14.23 -11.57
N GLY A 75 -5.90 -14.22 -10.50
CA GLY A 75 -6.33 -14.63 -9.17
C GLY A 75 -6.15 -16.08 -8.78
N VAL A 76 -6.32 -17.03 -9.70
CA VAL A 76 -6.17 -18.46 -9.37
C VAL A 76 -4.68 -18.76 -9.11
N GLY A 77 -4.36 -19.33 -7.95
CA GLY A 77 -2.98 -19.68 -7.58
C GLY A 77 -2.06 -18.47 -7.24
N PHE A 78 -2.52 -17.25 -7.44
CA PHE A 78 -1.69 -16.07 -7.20
C PHE A 78 -1.30 -15.88 -5.73
N ARG A 79 -2.24 -16.15 -4.81
CA ARG A 79 -1.97 -16.12 -3.38
C ARG A 79 -0.86 -17.10 -3.01
N ASP A 80 -0.99 -18.36 -3.46
CA ASP A 80 -0.05 -19.42 -3.13
C ASP A 80 1.34 -19.10 -3.71
N PHE A 81 1.37 -18.63 -4.97
CA PHE A 81 2.59 -18.16 -5.60
C PHE A 81 3.27 -17.05 -4.78
N MET A 82 2.52 -16.02 -4.36
CA MET A 82 3.10 -14.90 -3.60
C MET A 82 3.58 -15.35 -2.21
N THR A 83 2.82 -16.18 -1.52
CA THR A 83 3.22 -16.72 -0.21
C THR A 83 4.50 -17.54 -0.33
N GLN A 84 4.60 -18.37 -1.37
CA GLN A 84 5.75 -19.25 -1.58
C GLN A 84 7.00 -18.48 -2.01
N HIS A 85 6.88 -17.51 -2.91
CA HIS A 85 8.03 -16.84 -3.51
C HIS A 85 8.40 -15.53 -2.83
N ALA A 86 7.44 -14.63 -2.59
CA ALA A 86 7.70 -13.34 -1.95
C ALA A 86 8.10 -13.51 -0.48
N GLY A 87 7.48 -14.44 0.22
CA GLY A 87 7.80 -14.73 1.62
C GLY A 87 9.19 -15.34 1.83
N ALA A 88 9.68 -16.13 0.88
CA ALA A 88 10.89 -16.94 1.05
C ALA A 88 12.20 -16.15 0.83
N ARG A 89 12.21 -15.17 -0.06
CA ARG A 89 13.45 -14.51 -0.54
C ARG A 89 13.99 -13.42 0.36
N VAL A 90 13.15 -12.82 1.21
CA VAL A 90 13.52 -11.71 2.07
C VAL A 90 13.27 -12.10 3.53
N PRO A 91 14.29 -12.07 4.40
CA PRO A 91 14.11 -12.32 5.82
C PRO A 91 13.26 -11.21 6.46
N ALA A 92 12.60 -11.55 7.57
CA ALA A 92 11.88 -10.57 8.38
C ALA A 92 12.91 -9.74 9.17
N GLU A 93 12.89 -8.42 8.98
CA GLU A 93 13.80 -7.51 9.67
C GLU A 93 13.13 -6.14 9.83
N GLY A 94 13.08 -5.61 11.05
CA GLY A 94 12.51 -4.31 11.35
C GLY A 94 11.80 -4.23 12.69
N ALA A 95 11.08 -3.15 12.93
CA ALA A 95 10.32 -2.90 14.14
C ALA A 95 9.08 -3.80 14.23
N SER A 96 8.72 -4.20 15.44
CA SER A 96 7.51 -5.00 15.71
C SER A 96 6.21 -4.21 15.57
N LYS A 97 6.26 -2.89 15.71
CA LYS A 97 5.15 -1.96 15.48
C LYS A 97 5.54 -0.93 14.44
N ILE A 98 4.79 -0.81 13.35
CA ILE A 98 5.05 0.19 12.30
C ILE A 98 3.79 0.97 11.94
N TYR A 99 3.97 2.25 11.64
CA TYR A 99 2.98 3.07 10.97
C TYR A 99 3.41 3.35 9.54
N ILE A 100 2.66 2.86 8.56
CA ILE A 100 2.92 3.11 7.14
C ILE A 100 2.34 4.47 6.79
N SER A 101 3.21 5.48 6.79
CA SER A 101 2.86 6.88 6.64
C SER A 101 2.89 7.36 5.19
N ARG A 102 2.08 8.40 4.95
CA ARG A 102 2.03 9.16 3.70
C ARG A 102 2.50 10.61 3.86
N SER A 103 2.81 11.05 5.09
CA SER A 103 3.14 12.45 5.40
C SER A 103 4.25 13.05 4.52
N LYS A 104 5.21 12.23 4.09
CA LYS A 104 6.33 12.63 3.22
C LYS A 104 6.08 12.38 1.72
N LEU A 105 4.88 12.02 1.32
CA LEU A 105 4.54 11.97 -0.11
C LEU A 105 4.23 13.37 -0.65
N PRO A 106 4.48 13.59 -1.96
CA PRO A 106 4.04 14.83 -2.60
C PRO A 106 2.53 15.03 -2.42
N PRO A 107 2.04 16.25 -2.17
CA PRO A 107 0.62 16.53 -1.88
C PRO A 107 -0.34 16.01 -2.94
N GLN A 108 0.09 15.96 -4.21
CA GLN A 108 -0.69 15.40 -5.32
C GLN A 108 -1.05 13.91 -5.12
N ARG A 109 -0.46 13.27 -4.11
CA ARG A 109 -0.76 11.89 -3.73
C ARG A 109 -1.83 11.78 -2.64
N GLY A 110 -2.26 12.91 -2.07
CA GLY A 110 -3.19 12.95 -0.95
C GLY A 110 -2.62 12.33 0.33
N GLY A 111 -3.32 12.49 1.44
CA GLY A 111 -2.89 12.05 2.77
C GLY A 111 -3.98 12.27 3.81
N LEU A 112 -3.59 12.50 5.03
CA LEU A 112 -4.45 12.96 6.12
C LEU A 112 -4.08 14.39 6.51
N ILE A 113 -5.08 15.17 6.91
CA ILE A 113 -4.86 16.43 7.62
C ILE A 113 -4.33 16.09 9.01
N GLY A 114 -3.23 16.74 9.42
CA GLY A 114 -2.61 16.48 10.72
C GLY A 114 -1.85 15.14 10.80
N GLU A 115 -1.47 14.53 9.69
CA GLU A 115 -0.77 13.23 9.71
C GLU A 115 0.53 13.29 10.52
N SER A 116 1.22 14.43 10.57
CA SER A 116 2.42 14.60 11.39
C SER A 116 2.12 14.52 12.89
N LEU A 117 0.97 15.02 13.33
CA LEU A 117 0.54 14.88 14.73
C LEU A 117 0.16 13.43 15.04
N LEU A 118 -0.53 12.76 14.12
CA LEU A 118 -0.81 11.33 14.23
C LEU A 118 0.47 10.50 14.36
N GLU A 119 1.51 10.82 13.57
CA GLU A 119 2.83 10.19 13.69
C GLU A 119 3.42 10.38 15.11
N ALA A 120 3.31 11.58 15.68
CA ALA A 120 3.79 11.84 17.03
C ALA A 120 3.04 11.01 18.09
N HIS A 121 1.72 10.90 17.97
CA HIS A 121 0.91 10.06 18.86
C HIS A 121 1.29 8.57 18.72
N LEU A 122 1.44 8.07 17.52
CA LEU A 122 1.81 6.67 17.28
C LEU A 122 3.25 6.38 17.71
N ALA A 123 4.17 7.35 17.54
CA ALA A 123 5.54 7.21 18.06
C ALA A 123 5.56 7.06 19.58
N ALA A 124 4.73 7.81 20.30
CA ALA A 124 4.59 7.68 21.76
C ALA A 124 4.03 6.30 22.18
N GLU A 125 3.27 5.63 21.29
CA GLU A 125 2.78 4.25 21.47
C GLU A 125 3.79 3.18 21.00
N GLY A 126 5.00 3.58 20.63
CA GLY A 126 6.08 2.69 20.24
C GLY A 126 6.06 2.25 18.78
N TYR A 127 5.32 2.93 17.92
CA TYR A 127 5.34 2.68 16.48
C TYR A 127 6.53 3.36 15.81
N ALA A 128 7.25 2.63 14.97
CA ALA A 128 8.24 3.21 14.06
C ALA A 128 7.54 3.77 12.81
N MET A 129 7.87 5.02 12.47
CA MET A 129 7.32 5.66 11.25
C MET A 129 7.99 5.08 10.02
N PHE A 130 7.20 4.45 9.17
CA PHE A 130 7.66 3.80 7.94
C PHE A 130 7.16 4.54 6.71
N HIS A 131 8.09 5.09 5.91
CA HIS A 131 7.79 5.81 4.68
C HIS A 131 8.22 4.95 3.47
N PRO A 132 7.32 4.18 2.84
CA PRO A 132 7.68 3.20 1.82
C PRO A 132 8.51 3.75 0.65
N GLN A 133 8.29 5.03 0.28
CA GLN A 133 9.02 5.67 -0.82
C GLN A 133 10.53 5.85 -0.55
N ASN A 134 10.97 5.72 0.70
CA ASN A 134 12.37 5.86 1.10
C ASN A 134 13.08 4.49 1.20
N HIS A 135 12.38 3.41 0.90
CA HIS A 135 12.87 2.05 1.07
C HIS A 135 12.78 1.26 -0.23
N SER A 136 13.75 0.40 -0.45
CA SER A 136 13.72 -0.59 -1.53
C SER A 136 12.56 -1.59 -1.33
N ALA A 137 12.21 -2.32 -2.36
CA ALA A 137 11.19 -3.36 -2.27
C ALA A 137 11.56 -4.45 -1.24
N ALA A 138 12.84 -4.82 -1.14
CA ALA A 138 13.31 -5.80 -0.16
C ALA A 138 13.17 -5.28 1.28
N GLU A 139 13.57 -4.04 1.55
CA GLU A 139 13.39 -3.43 2.88
C GLU A 139 11.93 -3.29 3.27
N GLN A 140 11.05 -2.93 2.32
CA GLN A 140 9.61 -2.91 2.57
C GLN A 140 9.09 -4.29 2.96
N ILE A 141 9.44 -5.34 2.21
CA ILE A 141 9.04 -6.71 2.51
C ILE A 141 9.59 -7.16 3.86
N ALA A 142 10.86 -6.89 4.16
CA ALA A 142 11.48 -7.22 5.43
C ALA A 142 10.72 -6.61 6.62
N ALA A 143 10.44 -5.30 6.55
CA ALA A 143 9.72 -4.56 7.58
C ALA A 143 8.27 -5.08 7.75
N TYR A 144 7.55 -5.32 6.65
CA TYR A 144 6.17 -5.82 6.70
C TYR A 144 6.08 -7.23 7.28
N LYS A 145 7.07 -8.08 7.03
CA LYS A 145 7.16 -9.42 7.63
C LYS A 145 7.51 -9.39 9.12
N ALA A 146 8.34 -8.45 9.54
CA ALA A 146 8.79 -8.33 10.93
C ALA A 146 7.73 -7.76 11.86
N ALA A 147 6.87 -6.87 11.35
CA ALA A 147 5.89 -6.18 12.16
C ALA A 147 4.77 -7.11 12.61
N SER A 148 4.52 -7.17 13.92
CA SER A 148 3.35 -7.81 14.51
C SER A 148 2.13 -6.89 14.53
N HIS A 149 2.35 -5.57 14.59
CA HIS A 149 1.32 -4.54 14.59
C HIS A 149 1.59 -3.52 13.48
N ILE A 150 0.65 -3.38 12.57
CA ILE A 150 0.74 -2.44 11.45
C ILE A 150 -0.45 -1.49 11.53
N ILE A 151 -0.18 -0.20 11.56
CA ILE A 151 -1.20 0.84 11.33
C ILE A 151 -0.85 1.50 9.99
N ALA A 152 -1.84 1.74 9.16
CA ALA A 152 -1.65 2.40 7.87
C ALA A 152 -2.89 3.18 7.46
N VAL A 153 -2.73 4.25 6.72
CA VAL A 153 -3.84 4.80 5.95
C VAL A 153 -4.16 3.92 4.74
N ASP A 154 -5.37 4.03 4.18
CA ASP A 154 -5.73 3.32 2.95
C ASP A 154 -4.72 3.63 1.82
N CYS A 155 -3.81 2.73 1.53
CA CYS A 155 -2.73 2.96 0.58
C CYS A 155 -2.20 1.68 -0.09
N SER A 156 -1.61 1.85 -1.27
CA SER A 156 -1.11 0.72 -2.08
C SER A 156 -0.07 -0.18 -1.41
N PRO A 157 0.80 0.27 -0.49
CA PRO A 157 1.69 -0.62 0.26
C PRO A 157 0.97 -1.76 0.99
N LEU A 158 -0.29 -1.59 1.40
CA LEU A 158 -1.10 -2.64 2.04
C LEU A 158 -1.29 -3.88 1.15
N HIS A 159 -1.24 -3.74 -0.18
CA HIS A 159 -1.25 -4.89 -1.08
C HIS A 159 0.02 -5.75 -0.91
N LEU A 160 1.17 -5.10 -0.68
CA LEU A 160 2.41 -5.83 -0.44
C LEU A 160 2.40 -6.48 0.96
N VAL A 161 1.86 -5.80 1.97
CA VAL A 161 1.60 -6.41 3.29
C VAL A 161 0.74 -7.67 3.14
N ALA A 162 -0.33 -7.62 2.34
CA ALA A 162 -1.19 -8.78 2.11
C ALA A 162 -0.45 -9.95 1.44
N TYR A 163 0.60 -9.71 0.65
CA TYR A 163 1.34 -10.77 -0.02
C TYR A 163 2.42 -11.43 0.84
N VAL A 164 2.98 -10.69 1.80
CA VAL A 164 4.12 -11.17 2.58
C VAL A 164 3.83 -11.32 4.07
N GLY A 165 2.68 -10.86 4.51
CA GLY A 165 2.25 -10.94 5.90
C GLY A 165 1.84 -12.35 6.34
N ASN A 166 1.42 -12.46 7.59
CA ASN A 166 1.04 -13.73 8.21
C ASN A 166 -0.12 -13.57 9.21
N ALA A 167 -0.67 -14.71 9.66
CA ALA A 167 -1.86 -14.75 10.50
C ALA A 167 -1.67 -14.18 11.93
N THR A 168 -0.45 -13.98 12.39
CA THR A 168 -0.19 -13.45 13.74
C THR A 168 -0.23 -11.92 13.79
N GLN A 169 -0.30 -11.26 12.63
CA GLN A 169 -0.29 -9.81 12.53
C GLN A 169 -1.66 -9.19 12.86
N LYS A 170 -1.62 -8.01 13.46
CA LYS A 170 -2.77 -7.11 13.60
C LYS A 170 -2.56 -5.90 12.68
N VAL A 171 -3.58 -5.56 11.87
CA VAL A 171 -3.49 -4.48 10.89
C VAL A 171 -4.68 -3.54 11.03
N GLY A 172 -4.47 -2.33 11.53
CA GLY A 172 -5.46 -1.26 11.58
C GLY A 172 -5.36 -0.35 10.36
N ILE A 173 -6.45 -0.16 9.62
CA ILE A 173 -6.46 0.63 8.39
C ILE A 173 -7.30 1.89 8.59
N LEU A 174 -6.63 3.03 8.66
CA LEU A 174 -7.25 4.35 8.79
C LEU A 174 -7.93 4.74 7.48
N THR A 175 -9.24 4.98 7.55
CA THR A 175 -10.02 5.43 6.40
C THR A 175 -9.66 6.87 6.07
N ARG A 176 -9.04 7.06 4.90
CA ARG A 176 -8.59 8.37 4.40
C ARG A 176 -9.58 9.03 3.45
N ARG A 177 -10.49 8.24 2.88
CA ARG A 177 -11.45 8.68 1.86
C ARG A 177 -12.75 7.94 2.00
N SER A 178 -13.86 8.62 1.81
CA SER A 178 -15.22 8.04 1.86
C SER A 178 -15.57 7.15 0.66
N MET A 179 -14.61 6.37 0.14
CA MET A 179 -14.75 5.51 -1.04
C MET A 179 -14.76 4.01 -0.75
N GLY A 180 -14.71 3.62 0.53
CA GLY A 180 -14.77 2.22 0.95
C GLY A 180 -13.52 1.38 0.65
N PHE A 181 -12.41 1.99 0.25
CA PHE A 181 -11.18 1.24 -0.07
C PHE A 181 -10.55 0.54 1.14
N SER A 182 -10.71 1.09 2.34
CA SER A 182 -10.24 0.50 3.59
C SER A 182 -10.84 -0.90 3.80
N VAL A 183 -12.13 -1.07 3.52
CA VAL A 183 -12.81 -2.38 3.59
C VAL A 183 -12.24 -3.39 2.61
N ASP A 184 -11.90 -2.95 1.40
CA ASP A 184 -11.29 -3.84 0.39
C ASP A 184 -9.89 -4.31 0.81
N PHE A 185 -9.09 -3.44 1.44
CA PHE A 185 -7.81 -3.83 2.03
C PHE A 185 -7.97 -4.80 3.20
N VAL A 186 -8.95 -4.57 4.08
CA VAL A 186 -9.27 -5.50 5.18
C VAL A 186 -9.56 -6.88 4.63
N ARG A 187 -10.47 -6.99 3.66
CA ARG A 187 -10.82 -8.26 3.02
C ARG A 187 -9.62 -8.94 2.37
N GLN A 188 -8.79 -8.16 1.68
CA GLN A 188 -7.59 -8.70 1.04
C GLN A 188 -6.60 -9.25 2.07
N LEU A 189 -6.29 -8.50 3.12
CA LEU A 189 -5.39 -8.93 4.19
C LEU A 189 -5.89 -10.22 4.85
N GLN A 190 -7.14 -10.26 5.27
CA GLN A 190 -7.75 -11.44 5.87
C GLN A 190 -7.68 -12.65 4.93
N ALA A 191 -8.03 -12.48 3.66
CA ALA A 191 -8.05 -13.56 2.68
C ALA A 191 -6.65 -14.09 2.34
N PHE A 192 -5.64 -13.24 2.28
CA PHE A 192 -4.29 -13.63 1.87
C PHE A 192 -3.43 -14.14 3.04
N THR A 193 -3.51 -13.49 4.19
CA THR A 193 -2.60 -13.76 5.31
C THR A 193 -3.27 -14.43 6.50
N GLY A 194 -4.59 -14.34 6.63
CA GLY A 194 -5.31 -14.69 7.85
C GLY A 194 -5.09 -13.71 9.01
N ALA A 195 -4.44 -12.57 8.77
CA ALA A 195 -4.19 -11.53 9.76
C ALA A 195 -5.49 -10.98 10.36
N THR A 196 -5.42 -10.50 11.60
CA THR A 196 -6.50 -9.72 12.19
C THR A 196 -6.46 -8.30 11.62
N ALA A 197 -7.18 -8.08 10.53
CA ALA A 197 -7.28 -6.78 9.89
C ALA A 197 -8.64 -6.13 10.15
N PHE A 198 -8.67 -4.82 10.39
CA PHE A 198 -9.89 -4.06 10.66
C PHE A 198 -9.78 -2.63 10.15
N GLU A 199 -10.93 -2.03 9.87
CA GLU A 199 -11.05 -0.64 9.49
C GLU A 199 -11.10 0.25 10.73
N VAL A 200 -10.39 1.36 10.68
CA VAL A 200 -10.48 2.47 11.64
C VAL A 200 -11.26 3.59 10.95
N ASP A 201 -12.59 3.53 11.06
CA ASP A 201 -13.50 4.50 10.45
C ASP A 201 -13.66 5.72 11.38
N ALA A 202 -12.68 6.61 11.34
CA ALA A 202 -12.66 7.88 12.05
C ALA A 202 -12.69 9.08 11.11
N LEU A 203 -12.96 8.87 9.81
CA LEU A 203 -13.04 9.94 8.82
C LEU A 203 -14.25 10.84 9.11
N GLU A 204 -14.01 12.15 9.16
CA GLU A 204 -15.05 13.17 9.31
C GLU A 204 -15.35 13.89 7.99
N ARG A 205 -14.32 14.14 7.18
CA ARG A 205 -14.46 14.91 5.96
C ARG A 205 -13.43 14.54 4.91
N ASP A 206 -13.83 14.63 3.64
CA ASP A 206 -12.94 14.58 2.50
C ASP A 206 -12.60 16.00 2.02
N TRP A 207 -11.31 16.29 1.89
CA TRP A 207 -10.80 17.49 1.23
C TRP A 207 -10.38 17.14 -0.19
N ILE A 208 -11.11 17.67 -1.17
CA ILE A 208 -10.95 17.30 -2.58
C ILE A 208 -10.24 18.43 -3.33
N PRO A 209 -9.01 18.23 -3.83
CA PRO A 209 -8.28 19.26 -4.53
C PRO A 209 -8.93 19.67 -5.85
N GLY A 210 -8.90 20.96 -6.14
CA GLY A 210 -9.33 21.54 -7.40
C GLY A 210 -10.85 21.41 -7.64
N ARG A 211 -11.23 21.08 -8.88
CA ARG A 211 -12.65 20.95 -9.29
C ARG A 211 -13.17 19.51 -9.18
N GLY A 212 -12.58 18.69 -8.32
CA GLY A 212 -13.02 17.32 -8.10
C GLY A 212 -14.43 17.27 -7.53
N LEU A 213 -15.26 16.32 -8.03
CA LEU A 213 -16.63 16.11 -7.55
C LEU A 213 -16.75 14.96 -6.56
N ARG A 214 -15.68 14.19 -6.38
CA ARG A 214 -15.63 13.03 -5.49
C ARG A 214 -14.20 12.77 -5.00
N PRO A 215 -14.04 12.12 -3.84
CA PRO A 215 -12.72 11.75 -3.34
C PRO A 215 -11.93 10.92 -4.34
N SER A 216 -10.63 11.15 -4.37
CA SER A 216 -9.71 10.50 -5.31
C SER A 216 -8.39 10.14 -4.62
N ARG A 217 -7.42 9.65 -5.37
CA ARG A 217 -6.07 9.37 -4.85
C ARG A 217 -5.34 10.62 -4.31
N SER A 218 -5.74 11.80 -4.77
CA SER A 218 -5.14 13.09 -4.37
C SER A 218 -5.92 13.81 -3.26
N SER A 219 -7.02 13.23 -2.78
CA SER A 219 -7.81 13.79 -1.68
C SER A 219 -7.11 13.60 -0.34
N PHE A 220 -7.39 14.50 0.58
CA PHE A 220 -6.98 14.40 1.98
C PHE A 220 -8.20 14.07 2.83
N GLY A 221 -7.99 13.22 3.83
CA GLY A 221 -8.99 12.94 4.85
C GLY A 221 -8.75 13.82 6.07
N GLU A 222 -9.81 14.33 6.65
CA GLU A 222 -9.82 14.90 7.99
C GLU A 222 -10.37 13.85 8.93
N MET A 223 -9.64 13.54 9.98
CA MET A 223 -9.95 12.41 10.87
C MET A 223 -10.14 12.88 12.31
N ASN A 224 -11.12 12.31 12.99
CA ASN A 224 -11.28 12.46 14.42
C ASN A 224 -10.25 11.58 15.16
N PHE A 225 -9.24 12.20 15.74
CA PHE A 225 -8.15 11.49 16.40
C PHE A 225 -8.60 10.74 17.66
N ALA A 226 -9.56 11.30 18.41
CA ALA A 226 -10.12 10.63 19.58
C ALA A 226 -10.84 9.33 19.17
N LYS A 227 -11.69 9.39 18.15
CA LYS A 227 -12.38 8.22 17.60
C LYS A 227 -11.40 7.19 17.01
N ALA A 228 -10.33 7.65 16.35
CA ALA A 228 -9.28 6.75 15.85
C ALA A 228 -8.57 6.03 17.01
N TRP A 229 -8.22 6.78 18.06
CA TRP A 229 -7.64 6.21 19.28
C TRP A 229 -8.57 5.18 19.91
N GLU A 230 -9.85 5.49 20.13
CA GLU A 230 -10.84 4.57 20.72
C GLU A 230 -10.91 3.26 19.95
N CYS A 231 -10.97 3.33 18.62
CA CYS A 231 -10.99 2.15 17.75
C CYS A 231 -9.70 1.34 17.90
N LEU A 232 -8.54 1.98 17.80
CA LEU A 232 -7.23 1.32 17.93
C LEU A 232 -7.01 0.74 19.33
N HIS A 233 -7.43 1.46 20.37
CA HIS A 233 -7.33 1.02 21.76
C HIS A 233 -8.20 -0.21 22.03
N SER A 234 -9.44 -0.23 21.56
CA SER A 234 -10.34 -1.39 21.70
C SER A 234 -9.77 -2.67 21.05
N GLN A 235 -8.89 -2.51 20.04
CA GLN A 235 -8.21 -3.61 19.36
C GLN A 235 -6.83 -3.93 19.96
N GLY A 236 -6.42 -3.23 21.03
CA GLY A 236 -5.12 -3.41 21.67
C GLY A 236 -3.94 -3.00 20.80
N MET A 237 -4.15 -2.04 19.87
CA MET A 237 -3.08 -1.49 19.02
C MET A 237 -2.33 -0.37 19.73
N VAL A 238 -3.02 0.40 20.54
CA VAL A 238 -2.47 1.49 21.37
C VAL A 238 -2.85 1.28 22.83
N SER A 239 -2.10 1.86 23.76
CA SER A 239 -2.17 1.56 25.19
C SER A 239 -2.31 2.79 26.09
N GLY A 240 -2.31 4.00 25.53
CA GLY A 240 -2.47 5.24 26.31
C GLY A 240 -3.78 5.28 27.10
N ASP A 241 -3.78 6.01 28.20
CA ASP A 241 -4.93 6.07 29.12
C ASP A 241 -6.03 7.07 28.70
N ALA A 242 -5.78 7.86 27.66
CA ALA A 242 -6.71 8.89 27.21
C ALA A 242 -6.71 9.04 25.68
N PRO A 243 -7.87 9.38 25.09
CA PRO A 243 -7.98 9.66 23.67
C PRO A 243 -7.01 10.75 23.21
N TRP A 244 -6.53 10.61 21.98
CA TRP A 244 -5.67 11.63 21.38
C TRP A 244 -6.40 12.95 21.20
N PRO A 245 -5.76 14.09 21.50
CA PRO A 245 -6.35 15.39 21.29
C PRO A 245 -6.62 15.64 19.81
N VAL A 246 -7.69 16.35 19.52
CA VAL A 246 -8.00 16.83 18.17
C VAL A 246 -7.01 17.92 17.76
N LEU A 247 -6.88 18.13 16.45
CA LEU A 247 -6.15 19.27 15.92
C LEU A 247 -6.71 20.57 16.47
N THR A 248 -5.85 21.46 16.90
CA THR A 248 -6.26 22.85 17.15
C THR A 248 -6.59 23.53 15.82
N GLU A 249 -7.44 24.56 15.84
CA GLU A 249 -7.78 25.34 14.64
C GLU A 249 -6.52 25.85 13.93
N ALA A 250 -5.51 26.27 14.68
CA ALA A 250 -4.24 26.75 14.11
C ALA A 250 -3.48 25.64 13.37
N GLN A 251 -3.38 24.44 13.96
CA GLN A 251 -2.72 23.30 13.33
C GLN A 251 -3.47 22.82 12.08
N HIS A 252 -4.80 22.83 12.16
CA HIS A 252 -5.65 22.47 11.03
C HIS A 252 -5.47 23.46 9.86
N GLN A 253 -5.50 24.78 10.14
CA GLN A 253 -5.32 25.81 9.13
C GLN A 253 -3.90 25.78 8.53
N GLU A 254 -2.87 25.58 9.34
CA GLU A 254 -1.49 25.43 8.88
C GLU A 254 -1.33 24.29 7.86
N ASP A 255 -1.94 23.14 8.13
CA ASP A 255 -1.89 21.99 7.22
C ASP A 255 -2.66 22.27 5.91
N LEU A 256 -3.83 22.91 6.00
CA LEU A 256 -4.59 23.33 4.82
C LEU A 256 -3.79 24.34 3.96
N ASP A 257 -3.16 25.33 4.56
CA ASP A 257 -2.36 26.32 3.86
C ASP A 257 -1.15 25.67 3.18
N ARG A 258 -0.47 24.75 3.87
CA ARG A 258 0.62 23.95 3.31
C ARG A 258 0.16 23.12 2.10
N ILE A 259 -0.98 22.46 2.19
CA ILE A 259 -1.53 21.67 1.08
C ILE A 259 -1.94 22.58 -0.08
N ALA A 260 -2.61 23.71 0.19
CA ALA A 260 -3.02 24.67 -0.81
C ALA A 260 -1.83 25.27 -1.57
N ALA A 261 -0.78 25.69 -0.85
CA ALA A 261 0.43 26.24 -1.45
C ALA A 261 1.11 25.25 -2.40
N LEU A 262 1.12 23.96 -2.06
CA LEU A 262 1.75 22.90 -2.86
C LEU A 262 0.89 22.43 -4.04
N HIS A 263 -0.42 22.66 -4.01
CA HIS A 263 -1.32 22.37 -5.15
C HIS A 263 -1.35 23.48 -6.20
N ASN A 264 -0.94 24.68 -5.84
CA ASN A 264 -0.90 25.86 -6.74
C ASN A 264 0.45 26.04 -7.45
N MET A 265 1.42 25.15 -7.25
CA MET A 265 2.72 25.14 -7.94
C MET A 265 2.77 24.16 -9.12
#